data_d47a503e30ea17d5bcdaaaf898ddcd21
#
_entry.id   d47a503e30ea17d5bcdaaaf898ddcd21
#
_cell.length_a   1.000
_cell.length_b   1.000
_cell.length_c   1.000
_cell.angle_alpha   90.00
_cell.angle_beta   90.00
_cell.angle_gamma   90.00
#
_symmetry.space_group_name_H-M   'P 1'
#
loop_
_entity.id
_entity.type
_entity.pdbx_description
1 polymer ?
#
loop_
_entity_poly.entity_id
_entity_poly.type
_entity_poly.pdbx_seq_one_letter_code
_entity_poly.pdbx_strand_id
1 'polypeptide(L)'
;MRIPLSWLQEYISLSLSPNEIAKLLTMAGLEVDSYETVGENLKDIVVGRVMEASKHPNADKLTVAMVTDGKETYQIVCGAPNCR
;
A
#
# COMPACT_ATOMS: atom_id res chain seq x y z
N MET A 1 13.31 -8.22 18.17
CA MET A 1 11.97 -7.62 18.26
C MET A 1 11.76 -6.71 17.06
N ARG A 2 10.66 -6.84 16.38
CA ARG A 2 10.27 -5.96 15.26
C ARG A 2 9.10 -5.08 15.67
N ILE A 3 9.22 -3.79 15.44
CA ILE A 3 8.19 -2.81 15.81
C ILE A 3 7.86 -1.96 14.58
N PRO A 4 6.59 -1.94 14.13
CA PRO A 4 6.15 -1.00 13.13
C PRO A 4 6.22 0.44 13.65
N LEU A 5 6.78 1.35 12.88
CA LEU A 5 6.88 2.76 13.26
C LEU A 5 5.50 3.40 13.44
N SER A 6 4.51 2.97 12.65
CA SER A 6 3.13 3.42 12.78
C SER A 6 2.52 3.13 14.15
N TRP A 7 2.90 2.03 14.78
CA TRP A 7 2.46 1.70 16.14
C TRP A 7 3.07 2.66 17.18
N LEU A 8 4.35 2.95 17.06
CA LEU A 8 5.00 3.91 17.96
C LEU A 8 4.37 5.30 17.84
N GLN A 9 3.95 5.69 16.66
CA GLN A 9 3.30 6.98 16.41
C GLN A 9 1.91 7.12 17.06
N GLU A 10 1.27 6.01 17.46
CA GLU A 10 0.03 6.03 18.24
C GLU A 10 0.28 6.48 19.69
N TYR A 11 1.48 6.31 20.21
CA TYR A 11 1.85 6.64 21.59
C TYR A 11 2.63 7.93 21.72
N ILE A 12 3.44 8.27 20.73
CA ILE A 12 4.30 9.45 20.73
C ILE A 12 4.31 10.11 19.36
N SER A 13 4.46 11.43 19.34
CA SER A 13 4.63 12.18 18.10
C SER A 13 6.06 12.02 17.57
N LEU A 14 6.20 11.39 16.41
CA LEU A 14 7.47 11.20 15.73
C LEU A 14 7.46 11.94 14.38
N SER A 15 8.33 12.93 14.26
CA SER A 15 8.53 13.71 13.03
C SER A 15 9.83 13.35 12.31
N LEU A 16 10.62 12.47 12.89
CA LEU A 16 11.91 12.04 12.35
C LEU A 16 11.75 10.90 11.33
N SER A 17 12.67 10.83 10.37
CA SER A 17 12.74 9.71 9.43
C SER A 17 13.16 8.41 10.15
N PRO A 18 12.83 7.23 9.61
CA PRO A 18 13.27 5.96 10.19
C PRO A 18 14.78 5.86 10.39
N ASN A 19 15.57 6.40 9.47
CA ASN A 19 17.03 6.45 9.58
C ASN A 19 17.50 7.30 10.77
N GLU A 20 16.91 8.46 10.97
CA GLU A 20 17.22 9.34 12.11
C GLU A 20 16.83 8.70 13.43
N ILE A 21 15.67 8.05 13.50
CA ILE A 21 15.21 7.33 14.69
C ILE A 21 16.19 6.18 15.03
N ALA A 22 16.59 5.40 14.03
CA ALA A 22 17.55 4.30 14.21
C ALA A 22 18.87 4.80 14.78
N LYS A 23 19.40 5.92 14.26
CA LYS A 23 20.63 6.54 14.77
C LYS A 23 20.50 7.02 16.21
N LEU A 24 19.42 7.73 16.53
CA LEU A 24 19.19 8.24 17.86
C LEU A 24 19.04 7.14 18.90
N LEU A 25 18.28 6.09 18.61
CA LEU A 25 18.10 4.95 19.49
C LEU A 25 19.42 4.22 19.74
N THR A 26 20.19 3.97 18.69
CA THR A 26 21.48 3.32 18.79
C THR A 26 22.45 4.14 19.63
N MET A 27 22.51 5.45 19.44
CA MET A 27 23.33 6.38 20.23
C MET A 27 22.88 6.46 21.69
N ALA A 28 21.60 6.25 21.96
CA ALA A 28 21.03 6.26 23.31
C ALA A 28 21.19 4.91 24.05
N GLY A 29 21.78 3.90 23.43
CA GLY A 29 22.03 2.59 24.01
C GLY A 29 21.05 1.48 23.61
N LEU A 30 20.09 1.79 22.76
CA LEU A 30 19.14 0.81 22.18
C LEU A 30 19.53 0.54 20.73
N GLU A 31 20.38 -0.45 20.51
CA GLU A 31 20.87 -0.80 19.18
C GLU A 31 19.76 -1.20 18.25
N VAL A 32 19.71 -0.56 17.07
CA VAL A 32 18.84 -0.93 15.97
C VAL A 32 19.62 -1.74 14.96
N ASP A 33 19.32 -3.02 14.85
CA ASP A 33 19.99 -3.94 13.93
C ASP A 33 19.72 -3.60 12.47
N SER A 34 18.45 -3.37 12.15
CA SER A 34 18.03 -3.03 10.80
C SER A 34 16.66 -2.36 10.80
N TYR A 35 16.34 -1.68 9.71
CA TYR A 35 14.99 -1.23 9.42
C TYR A 35 14.70 -1.42 7.93
N GLU A 36 13.45 -1.60 7.60
CA GLU A 36 12.99 -1.75 6.22
C GLU A 36 11.72 -0.94 5.97
N THR A 37 11.55 -0.46 4.76
CA THR A 37 10.32 0.20 4.31
C THR A 37 9.54 -0.75 3.44
N VAL A 38 8.30 -1.05 3.84
CA VAL A 38 7.40 -1.93 3.08
C VAL A 38 6.69 -1.12 2.01
N GLY A 39 6.66 -1.64 0.78
CA GLY A 39 5.94 -1.03 -0.33
C GLY A 39 6.75 -0.04 -1.17
N GLU A 40 8.06 0.07 -0.99
CA GLU A 40 8.91 0.94 -1.83
C GLU A 40 8.84 0.63 -3.33
N ASN A 41 8.57 -0.61 -3.67
CA ASN A 41 8.43 -1.08 -5.05
C ASN A 41 7.03 -0.83 -5.65
N LEU A 42 6.12 -0.22 -4.90
CA LEU A 42 4.74 0.05 -5.31
C LEU A 42 4.51 1.48 -5.78
N LYS A 43 5.54 2.16 -6.25
CA LYS A 43 5.48 3.61 -6.61
C LYS A 43 4.45 3.92 -7.69
N ASP A 44 4.24 3.03 -8.64
CA ASP A 44 3.33 3.22 -9.76
C ASP A 44 1.98 2.52 -9.57
N ILE A 45 1.76 1.98 -8.37
CA ILE A 45 0.50 1.33 -8.02
C ILE A 45 -0.34 2.30 -7.19
N VAL A 46 -1.58 2.49 -7.62
CA VAL A 46 -2.53 3.40 -6.99
C VAL A 46 -3.80 2.67 -6.60
N VAL A 47 -4.53 3.23 -5.65
CA VAL A 47 -5.85 2.73 -5.29
C VAL A 47 -6.86 3.16 -6.35
N GLY A 48 -7.58 2.19 -6.91
CA GLY A 48 -8.66 2.43 -7.86
C GLY A 48 -10.01 2.10 -7.24
N ARG A 49 -11.03 2.83 -7.67
CA ARG A 49 -12.43 2.56 -7.30
C ARG A 49 -13.16 1.93 -8.47
N VAL A 50 -13.76 0.77 -8.24
CA VAL A 50 -14.64 0.12 -9.24
C VAL A 50 -15.96 0.87 -9.27
N MET A 51 -16.27 1.47 -10.40
CA MET A 51 -17.52 2.22 -10.62
C MET A 51 -18.63 1.30 -11.11
N GLU A 52 -18.29 0.38 -11.97
CA GLU A 52 -19.20 -0.57 -12.58
C GLU A 52 -18.45 -1.86 -12.90
N ALA A 53 -19.10 -2.99 -12.74
CA ALA A 53 -18.55 -4.30 -13.11
C ALA A 53 -19.63 -5.13 -13.81
N SER A 54 -19.29 -5.70 -14.96
CA SER A 54 -20.18 -6.55 -15.75
C SER A 54 -19.46 -7.79 -16.25
N LYS A 55 -20.22 -8.85 -16.54
CA LYS A 55 -19.66 -10.06 -17.10
C LYS A 55 -19.11 -9.79 -18.51
N HIS A 56 -17.94 -10.34 -18.81
CA HIS A 56 -17.34 -10.25 -20.14
C HIS A 56 -18.22 -10.97 -21.17
N PRO A 57 -18.55 -10.35 -22.33
CA PRO A 57 -19.48 -10.93 -23.30
C PRO A 57 -18.98 -12.23 -23.97
N ASN A 58 -17.67 -12.42 -24.06
CA ASN A 58 -17.03 -13.53 -24.75
C ASN A 58 -16.22 -14.46 -23.85
N ALA A 59 -16.24 -14.24 -22.52
CA ALA A 59 -15.45 -15.05 -21.58
C ALA A 59 -16.18 -15.20 -20.24
N ASP A 60 -16.52 -16.45 -19.89
CA ASP A 60 -17.34 -16.74 -18.69
C ASP A 60 -16.67 -16.45 -17.35
N LYS A 61 -15.33 -16.46 -17.32
CA LYS A 61 -14.54 -16.28 -16.10
C LYS A 61 -13.98 -14.86 -15.94
N LEU A 62 -14.26 -13.96 -16.87
CA LEU A 62 -13.75 -12.60 -16.86
C LEU A 62 -14.85 -11.57 -16.55
N THR A 63 -14.46 -10.53 -15.87
CA THR A 63 -15.30 -9.36 -15.57
C THR A 63 -14.73 -8.13 -16.26
N VAL A 64 -15.57 -7.33 -16.88
CA VAL A 64 -15.20 -6.01 -17.37
C VAL A 64 -15.57 -4.99 -16.33
N ALA A 65 -14.60 -4.24 -15.86
CA ALA A 65 -14.79 -3.24 -14.82
C ALA A 65 -14.40 -1.84 -15.32
N MET A 66 -15.20 -0.85 -14.96
CA MET A 66 -14.84 0.55 -15.09
C MET A 66 -14.23 1.00 -13.77
N VAL A 67 -12.96 1.36 -13.79
CA VAL A 67 -12.19 1.71 -12.60
C VAL A 67 -11.64 3.13 -12.74
N THR A 68 -11.79 3.92 -11.69
CA THR A 68 -11.20 5.26 -11.63
C THR A 68 -10.10 5.34 -10.59
N ASP A 69 -9.05 6.07 -10.90
CA ASP A 69 -7.98 6.45 -9.97
C ASP A 69 -8.23 7.80 -9.27
N GLY A 70 -9.42 8.38 -9.51
CA GLY A 70 -9.79 9.71 -9.03
C GLY A 70 -9.52 10.83 -10.04
N LYS A 71 -8.78 10.55 -11.11
CA LYS A 71 -8.49 11.50 -12.20
C LYS A 71 -9.10 11.05 -13.52
N GLU A 72 -8.89 9.79 -13.86
CA GLU A 72 -9.33 9.18 -15.10
C GLU A 72 -10.10 7.89 -14.82
N THR A 73 -10.85 7.43 -15.82
CA THR A 73 -11.58 6.17 -15.76
C THR A 73 -11.06 5.22 -16.83
N TYR A 74 -10.81 3.99 -16.43
CA TYR A 74 -10.24 2.95 -17.29
C TYR A 74 -11.19 1.77 -17.39
N GLN A 75 -11.28 1.18 -18.57
CA GLN A 75 -11.94 -0.09 -18.77
C GLN A 75 -10.90 -1.20 -18.58
N ILE A 76 -11.13 -2.07 -17.60
CA ILE A 76 -10.20 -3.11 -17.21
C ILE A 76 -10.89 -4.46 -17.26
N VAL A 77 -10.23 -5.45 -17.86
CA VAL A 77 -10.67 -6.85 -17.83
C VAL A 77 -10.01 -7.54 -16.64
N CYS A 78 -10.82 -8.04 -15.72
CA CYS A 78 -10.36 -8.65 -14.48
C CYS A 78 -10.72 -10.13 -14.43
N GLY A 79 -9.74 -10.97 -14.10
CA GLY A 79 -9.92 -12.41 -13.88
C GLY A 79 -10.10 -12.80 -12.41
N ALA A 80 -9.99 -11.83 -11.50
CA ALA A 80 -10.12 -12.08 -10.07
C ALA A 80 -11.60 -12.16 -9.65
N PRO A 81 -11.97 -13.12 -8.79
CA PRO A 81 -13.37 -13.28 -8.36
C PRO A 81 -13.85 -12.20 -7.38
N ASN A 82 -12.94 -11.42 -6.82
CA ASN A 82 -13.19 -10.37 -5.85
C ASN A 82 -13.23 -8.96 -6.45
N CYS A 83 -13.28 -8.82 -7.77
CA CYS A 83 -13.46 -7.54 -8.44
C CYS A 83 -14.90 -7.05 -8.31
N ARG A 84 -15.15 -6.08 -7.43
CA ARG A 84 -16.46 -5.51 -7.13
C ARG A 84 -16.33 -4.10 -6.53
#